data_e157abd8f8cc63a235fc2a9b60217259
#
_entry.id   e157abd8f8cc63a235fc2a9b60217259
#
_cell.length_a   1.000
_cell.length_b   1.000
_cell.length_c   1.000
_cell.angle_alpha   90.00
_cell.angle_beta   90.00
_cell.angle_gamma   90.00
#
_symmetry.space_group_name_H-M   'P 1'
#
loop_
_entity.id
_entity.type
_entity.pdbx_description
1 polymer ?
#
loop_
_entity_poly.entity_id
_entity_poly.type
_entity_poly.pdbx_seq_one_letter_code
_entity_poly.pdbx_strand_id
1 'polypeptide(L)'
;TVWSAISRGEIGGAEALGKQMYTVTGDFSLMVNWDKFFGSTSAVKETEKTSQGVEVQKNPSMMTMLIPWITFWIAVSVNTEKGSVIALLVASAIPFIMRKHKFVIWDQLSIVAVAILSAIASLTGAGDISTDIGYLVFGLFWLVSCLTKEPLCATYVKYNYGGEAAHKNPLFMKTNYILAAAWGVLYVL
;
A
#
# COMPACT_ATOMS: atom_id res chain seq x y z
N THR A 1 1.24 -8.10 -34.00
CA THR A 1 -0.21 -8.09 -33.71
C THR A 1 -0.65 -6.71 -33.21
N VAL A 2 -1.92 -6.36 -33.40
CA VAL A 2 -2.47 -5.06 -32.92
C VAL A 2 -2.24 -4.88 -31.42
N TRP A 3 -2.42 -5.91 -30.66
CA TRP A 3 -2.20 -5.89 -29.20
C TRP A 3 -0.75 -5.61 -28.80
N SER A 4 0.22 -6.13 -29.53
CA SER A 4 1.62 -5.83 -29.26
C SER A 4 2.02 -4.40 -29.63
N ALA A 5 1.38 -3.79 -30.63
CA ALA A 5 1.57 -2.38 -30.95
C ALA A 5 0.94 -1.46 -29.89
N ILE A 6 -0.26 -1.81 -29.37
CA ILE A 6 -0.90 -1.09 -28.28
C ILE A 6 -0.07 -1.19 -27.00
N SER A 7 0.43 -2.37 -26.65
CA SER A 7 1.23 -2.58 -25.43
C SER A 7 2.59 -1.87 -25.47
N ARG A 8 3.15 -1.64 -26.67
CA ARG A 8 4.39 -0.85 -26.85
C ARG A 8 4.13 0.65 -26.94
N GLY A 9 2.87 1.07 -26.92
CA GLY A 9 2.50 2.49 -27.06
C GLY A 9 2.67 3.05 -28.47
N GLU A 10 2.79 2.21 -29.48
CA GLU A 10 2.95 2.61 -30.90
C GLU A 10 1.63 3.14 -31.49
N ILE A 11 0.50 2.68 -30.95
CA ILE A 11 -0.85 3.11 -31.30
C ILE A 11 -1.73 3.09 -30.05
N GLY A 12 -2.60 4.09 -29.88
CA GLY A 12 -3.59 4.11 -28.80
C GLY A 12 -4.70 3.07 -29.03
N GLY A 13 -5.21 2.44 -27.94
CA GLY A 13 -6.28 1.47 -28.04
C GLY A 13 -7.54 2.03 -28.70
N ALA A 14 -7.92 3.27 -28.38
CA ALA A 14 -9.05 3.97 -29.00
C ALA A 14 -8.82 4.28 -30.48
N GLU A 15 -7.59 4.63 -30.86
CA GLU A 15 -7.20 4.89 -32.26
C GLU A 15 -7.24 3.60 -33.10
N ALA A 16 -6.72 2.50 -32.56
CA ALA A 16 -6.75 1.19 -33.22
C ALA A 16 -8.19 0.70 -33.43
N LEU A 17 -9.08 0.98 -32.49
CA LEU A 17 -10.49 0.67 -32.60
C LEU A 17 -11.18 1.53 -33.66
N GLY A 18 -10.92 2.84 -33.68
CA GLY A 18 -11.44 3.76 -34.70
C GLY A 18 -10.98 3.38 -36.11
N LYS A 19 -9.78 2.79 -36.24
CA LYS A 19 -9.24 2.24 -37.51
C LYS A 19 -9.74 0.82 -37.83
N GLN A 20 -10.66 0.29 -37.02
CA GLN A 20 -11.24 -1.07 -37.14
C GLN A 20 -10.19 -2.19 -37.17
N MET A 21 -9.04 -2.00 -36.51
CA MET A 21 -7.98 -3.00 -36.46
C MET A 21 -8.33 -4.19 -35.53
N TYR A 22 -9.35 -4.03 -34.69
CA TYR A 22 -9.98 -5.08 -33.89
C TYR A 22 -11.45 -4.74 -33.60
N THR A 23 -12.25 -5.74 -33.28
CA THR A 23 -13.67 -5.60 -32.93
C THR A 23 -13.86 -5.95 -31.46
N VAL A 24 -14.75 -5.20 -30.78
CA VAL A 24 -15.13 -5.45 -29.38
C VAL A 24 -16.55 -5.95 -29.35
N THR A 25 -16.77 -7.10 -28.72
CA THR A 25 -18.08 -7.65 -28.41
C THR A 25 -18.34 -7.55 -26.92
N GLY A 26 -19.44 -6.92 -26.50
CA GLY A 26 -19.78 -6.73 -25.11
C GLY A 26 -19.96 -5.26 -24.71
N ASP A 27 -19.82 -4.97 -23.40
CA ASP A 27 -19.96 -3.60 -22.89
C ASP A 27 -18.79 -2.71 -23.34
N PHE A 28 -19.07 -1.87 -24.32
CA PHE A 28 -18.09 -0.95 -24.90
C PHE A 28 -17.61 0.12 -23.91
N SER A 29 -18.39 0.42 -22.88
CA SER A 29 -18.02 1.46 -21.89
C SER A 29 -16.75 1.11 -21.12
N LEU A 30 -16.49 -0.18 -20.90
CA LEU A 30 -15.26 -0.69 -20.28
C LEU A 30 -14.03 -0.39 -21.16
N MET A 31 -14.14 -0.56 -22.47
CA MET A 31 -13.02 -0.30 -23.39
C MET A 31 -12.70 1.19 -23.57
N VAL A 32 -13.71 2.04 -23.62
CA VAL A 32 -13.52 3.51 -23.72
C VAL A 32 -12.88 4.06 -22.45
N ASN A 33 -13.10 3.42 -21.31
CA ASN A 33 -12.52 3.80 -20.04
C ASN A 33 -11.28 2.96 -19.66
N TRP A 34 -10.77 2.13 -20.56
CA TRP A 34 -9.61 1.26 -20.30
C TRP A 34 -8.41 2.03 -19.74
N ASP A 35 -8.09 3.18 -20.34
CA ASP A 35 -6.98 4.03 -19.90
C ASP A 35 -7.20 4.59 -18.48
N LYS A 36 -8.44 4.75 -18.05
CA LYS A 36 -8.77 5.17 -16.67
C LYS A 36 -8.60 4.04 -15.66
N PHE A 37 -8.75 2.78 -16.10
CA PHE A 37 -8.65 1.61 -15.21
C PHE A 37 -7.24 1.03 -15.16
N PHE A 38 -6.52 1.05 -16.28
CA PHE A 38 -5.22 0.38 -16.41
C PHE A 38 -4.05 1.35 -16.63
N GLY A 39 -4.33 2.65 -16.69
CA GLY A 39 -3.35 3.73 -16.86
C GLY A 39 -2.46 3.55 -18.10
N SER A 40 -2.49 4.46 -19.03
CA SER A 40 -1.47 4.46 -20.07
C SER A 40 -0.13 4.85 -19.44
N THR A 41 0.89 4.02 -19.65
CA THR A 41 2.27 4.27 -19.21
C THR A 41 2.82 5.61 -19.73
N SER A 42 2.15 6.19 -20.73
CA SER A 42 2.48 7.50 -21.33
C SER A 42 2.05 8.68 -20.47
N ALA A 43 0.94 8.58 -19.71
CA ALA A 43 0.47 9.67 -18.84
C ALA A 43 1.39 9.89 -17.63
N VAL A 44 2.08 8.82 -17.18
CA VAL A 44 3.04 8.92 -16.06
C VAL A 44 4.30 9.70 -16.47
N LYS A 45 4.71 9.65 -17.75
CA LYS A 45 5.90 10.38 -18.25
C LYS A 45 5.66 11.87 -18.49
N GLU A 46 4.44 12.28 -18.79
CA GLU A 46 4.14 13.71 -18.98
C GLU A 46 3.99 14.48 -17.67
N THR A 47 3.51 13.81 -16.59
CA THR A 47 3.39 14.46 -15.29
C THR A 47 4.75 14.65 -14.59
N GLU A 48 5.77 13.85 -14.93
CA GLU A 48 7.13 14.03 -14.40
C GLU A 48 7.90 15.21 -15.02
N LYS A 49 7.55 15.67 -16.22
CA LYS A 49 8.29 16.73 -16.92
C LYS A 49 7.87 18.16 -16.56
N THR A 50 6.75 18.38 -15.88
CA THR A 50 6.22 19.74 -15.63
C THR A 50 6.46 20.23 -14.19
N SER A 51 7.17 19.47 -13.35
CA SER A 51 7.41 19.83 -11.93
C SER A 51 8.88 20.10 -11.64
N GLN A 52 9.51 21.02 -12.35
CA GLN A 52 10.77 21.61 -11.87
C GLN A 52 10.44 22.67 -10.80
N GLY A 53 10.64 22.34 -9.53
CA GLY A 53 10.71 23.33 -8.46
C GLY A 53 9.81 23.14 -7.24
N VAL A 54 8.85 22.18 -7.27
CA VAL A 54 8.07 21.85 -6.07
C VAL A 54 8.51 20.47 -5.60
N GLU A 55 8.95 20.37 -4.35
CA GLU A 55 9.27 19.08 -3.73
C GLU A 55 7.97 18.25 -3.61
N VAL A 56 7.65 17.47 -4.65
CA VAL A 56 6.42 16.67 -4.71
C VAL A 56 6.54 15.56 -3.67
N GLN A 57 5.76 15.68 -2.62
CA GLN A 57 5.66 14.64 -1.60
C GLN A 57 5.13 13.36 -2.25
N LYS A 58 5.90 12.28 -2.14
CA LYS A 58 5.53 10.97 -2.69
C LYS A 58 4.25 10.44 -2.03
N ASN A 59 3.43 9.74 -2.81
CA ASN A 59 2.24 9.08 -2.30
C ASN A 59 2.57 8.13 -1.13
N PRO A 60 1.62 7.89 -0.20
CA PRO A 60 1.79 6.93 0.87
C PRO A 60 2.19 5.56 0.33
N SER A 61 3.11 4.91 1.00
CA SER A 61 3.59 3.57 0.64
C SER A 61 3.27 2.59 1.76
N MET A 62 2.63 1.48 1.44
CA MET A 62 2.36 0.41 2.41
C MET A 62 3.65 -0.11 3.07
N MET A 63 4.79 0.00 2.38
CA MET A 63 6.10 -0.37 2.93
C MET A 63 6.46 0.45 4.17
N THR A 64 6.02 1.70 4.27
CA THR A 64 6.25 2.54 5.45
C THR A 64 5.63 1.93 6.71
N MET A 65 4.45 1.33 6.56
CA MET A 65 3.75 0.62 7.64
C MET A 65 4.37 -0.76 7.89
N LEU A 66 4.75 -1.51 6.85
CA LEU A 66 5.18 -2.91 6.97
C LEU A 66 6.62 -3.08 7.46
N ILE A 67 7.56 -2.21 7.06
CA ILE A 67 8.98 -2.33 7.42
C ILE A 67 9.21 -2.45 8.93
N PRO A 68 8.59 -1.64 9.81
CA PRO A 68 8.74 -1.78 11.26
C PRO A 68 8.37 -3.19 11.74
N TRP A 69 7.23 -3.72 11.29
CA TRP A 69 6.72 -5.02 11.70
C TRP A 69 7.61 -6.17 11.22
N ILE A 70 7.99 -6.16 9.94
CA ILE A 70 8.87 -7.19 9.37
C ILE A 70 10.21 -7.20 10.11
N THR A 71 10.78 -6.02 10.36
CA THR A 71 12.04 -5.92 11.11
C THR A 71 11.87 -6.44 12.53
N PHE A 72 10.78 -6.09 13.21
CA PHE A 72 10.49 -6.55 14.57
C PHE A 72 10.43 -8.08 14.63
N TRP A 73 9.60 -8.70 13.81
CA TRP A 73 9.43 -10.16 13.83
C TRP A 73 10.72 -10.91 13.50
N ILE A 74 11.44 -10.50 12.47
CA ILE A 74 12.69 -11.17 12.09
C ILE A 74 13.77 -10.96 13.18
N ALA A 75 13.97 -9.72 13.62
CA ALA A 75 15.06 -9.42 14.53
C ALA A 75 14.85 -10.02 15.93
N VAL A 76 13.62 -9.94 16.47
CA VAL A 76 13.29 -10.51 17.78
C VAL A 76 13.34 -12.04 17.77
N SER A 77 12.91 -12.69 16.67
CA SER A 77 13.01 -14.15 16.52
C SER A 77 14.45 -14.66 16.46
N VAL A 78 15.40 -13.88 15.95
CA VAL A 78 16.81 -14.25 15.91
C VAL A 78 17.47 -14.08 17.29
N ASN A 79 17.21 -12.98 17.96
CA ASN A 79 17.71 -12.68 19.29
C ASN A 79 16.85 -11.61 19.94
N THR A 80 16.17 -11.95 21.03
CA THR A 80 15.22 -11.05 21.69
C THR A 80 15.86 -9.74 22.12
N GLU A 81 16.99 -9.77 22.80
CA GLU A 81 17.62 -8.58 23.36
C GLU A 81 18.17 -7.64 22.26
N LYS A 82 19.04 -8.16 21.42
CA LYS A 82 19.67 -7.35 20.34
C LYS A 82 18.67 -7.02 19.24
N GLY A 83 17.79 -7.95 18.91
CA GLY A 83 16.77 -7.78 17.86
C GLY A 83 15.73 -6.75 18.20
N SER A 84 15.30 -6.68 19.46
CA SER A 84 14.37 -5.65 19.91
C SER A 84 15.00 -4.25 19.85
N VAL A 85 16.27 -4.12 20.20
CA VAL A 85 17.01 -2.85 20.05
C VAL A 85 17.11 -2.46 18.57
N ILE A 86 17.42 -3.41 17.67
CA ILE A 86 17.45 -3.16 16.22
C ILE A 86 16.09 -2.72 15.71
N ALA A 87 15.01 -3.41 16.09
CA ALA A 87 13.66 -3.08 15.68
C ALA A 87 13.23 -1.67 16.17
N LEU A 88 13.61 -1.32 17.41
CA LEU A 88 13.37 0.00 17.97
C LEU A 88 14.11 1.10 17.18
N LEU A 89 15.39 0.87 16.86
CA LEU A 89 16.18 1.81 16.07
C LEU A 89 15.61 1.99 14.66
N VAL A 90 15.22 0.90 13.99
CA VAL A 90 14.61 0.96 12.66
C VAL A 90 13.28 1.70 12.71
N ALA A 91 12.38 1.36 13.63
CA ALA A 91 11.11 2.05 13.79
C ALA A 91 11.30 3.56 14.02
N SER A 92 12.27 3.94 14.86
CA SER A 92 12.60 5.34 15.13
C SER A 92 13.23 6.06 13.93
N ALA A 93 13.97 5.37 13.05
CA ALA A 93 14.64 5.94 11.90
C ALA A 93 13.69 6.18 10.71
N ILE A 94 12.60 5.42 10.59
CA ILE A 94 11.66 5.49 9.44
C ILE A 94 11.14 6.90 9.18
N PRO A 95 10.67 7.69 10.17
CA PRO A 95 10.18 9.04 9.93
C PRO A 95 11.24 9.97 9.31
N PHE A 96 12.51 9.74 9.63
CA PHE A 96 13.62 10.54 9.09
C PHE A 96 14.01 10.10 7.68
N ILE A 97 14.06 8.79 7.43
CA ILE A 97 14.46 8.22 6.13
C ILE A 97 13.36 8.48 5.10
N MET A 98 12.12 8.28 5.48
CA MET A 98 10.96 8.37 4.59
C MET A 98 10.24 9.72 4.65
N ARG A 99 10.88 10.78 5.14
CA ARG A 99 10.28 12.13 5.29
C ARG A 99 9.69 12.73 4.02
N LYS A 100 10.11 12.24 2.84
CA LYS A 100 9.56 12.65 1.53
C LYS A 100 8.25 11.94 1.18
N HIS A 101 7.88 10.89 1.90
CA HIS A 101 6.61 10.19 1.73
C HIS A 101 5.54 10.80 2.62
N LYS A 102 4.31 10.82 2.11
CA LYS A 102 3.15 11.21 2.92
C LYS A 102 2.86 10.08 3.91
N PHE A 103 2.97 10.39 5.21
CA PHE A 103 2.58 9.47 6.27
C PHE A 103 1.07 9.49 6.46
N VAL A 104 0.48 8.32 6.59
CA VAL A 104 -0.90 8.13 7.01
C VAL A 104 -0.96 7.71 8.47
N ILE A 105 -2.15 7.76 9.08
CA ILE A 105 -2.32 7.42 10.49
C ILE A 105 -1.84 5.99 10.82
N TRP A 106 -2.03 5.05 9.89
CA TRP A 106 -1.62 3.67 10.05
C TRP A 106 -0.10 3.49 10.13
N ASP A 107 0.66 4.31 9.38
CA ASP A 107 2.14 4.33 9.47
C ASP A 107 2.59 4.75 10.87
N GLN A 108 1.98 5.83 11.39
CA GLN A 108 2.33 6.37 12.70
C GLN A 108 1.99 5.38 13.83
N LEU A 109 0.79 4.78 13.76
CA LEU A 109 0.36 3.78 14.73
C LEU A 109 1.28 2.55 14.70
N SER A 110 1.69 2.09 13.52
CA SER A 110 2.60 0.96 13.36
C SER A 110 3.98 1.25 13.96
N ILE A 111 4.54 2.42 13.68
CA ILE A 111 5.84 2.84 14.24
C ILE A 111 5.78 2.88 15.76
N VAL A 112 4.74 3.48 16.33
CA VAL A 112 4.56 3.60 17.78
C VAL A 112 4.34 2.22 18.41
N ALA A 113 3.49 1.38 17.83
CA ALA A 113 3.23 0.03 18.34
C ALA A 113 4.49 -0.83 18.36
N VAL A 114 5.25 -0.85 17.25
CA VAL A 114 6.51 -1.59 17.17
C VAL A 114 7.54 -1.04 18.16
N ALA A 115 7.65 0.27 18.30
CA ALA A 115 8.57 0.87 19.27
C ALA A 115 8.25 0.44 20.71
N ILE A 116 6.96 0.44 21.10
CA ILE A 116 6.51 0.00 22.41
C ILE A 116 6.81 -1.50 22.63
N LEU A 117 6.43 -2.36 21.66
CA LEU A 117 6.67 -3.80 21.76
C LEU A 117 8.15 -4.13 21.82
N SER A 118 8.98 -3.43 21.03
CA SER A 118 10.43 -3.58 21.05
C SER A 118 11.04 -3.16 22.39
N ALA A 119 10.55 -2.06 22.97
CA ALA A 119 11.00 -1.62 24.28
C ALA A 119 10.61 -2.63 25.39
N ILE A 120 9.40 -3.16 25.36
CA ILE A 120 8.95 -4.19 26.30
C ILE A 120 9.80 -5.44 26.14
N ALA A 121 10.01 -5.95 24.93
CA ALA A 121 10.82 -7.13 24.66
C ALA A 121 12.27 -6.96 25.15
N SER A 122 12.86 -5.78 24.92
CA SER A 122 14.22 -5.46 25.38
C SER A 122 14.34 -5.41 26.91
N LEU A 123 13.36 -4.84 27.60
CA LEU A 123 13.40 -4.66 29.04
C LEU A 123 13.04 -5.94 29.81
N THR A 124 12.17 -6.78 29.25
CA THR A 124 11.64 -7.97 29.96
C THR A 124 12.29 -9.27 29.50
N GLY A 125 12.97 -9.28 28.35
CA GLY A 125 13.45 -10.50 27.70
C GLY A 125 12.33 -11.39 27.13
N ALA A 126 11.06 -10.95 27.17
CA ALA A 126 9.88 -11.72 26.75
C ALA A 126 9.63 -11.56 25.24
N GLY A 127 10.56 -12.03 24.40
CA GLY A 127 10.49 -11.91 22.94
C GLY A 127 9.30 -12.64 22.33
N ASP A 128 9.04 -13.87 22.76
CA ASP A 128 7.95 -14.69 22.24
C ASP A 128 6.59 -14.04 22.51
N ILE A 129 6.33 -13.64 23.75
CA ILE A 129 5.10 -12.96 24.13
C ILE A 129 4.93 -11.64 23.36
N SER A 130 6.02 -10.88 23.21
CA SER A 130 5.98 -9.62 22.47
C SER A 130 5.70 -9.84 20.98
N THR A 131 6.16 -10.95 20.42
CA THR A 131 5.89 -11.35 19.03
C THR A 131 4.42 -11.74 18.85
N ASP A 132 3.86 -12.54 19.75
CA ASP A 132 2.45 -12.95 19.72
C ASP A 132 1.51 -11.75 19.86
N ILE A 133 1.81 -10.85 20.82
CA ILE A 133 1.08 -9.58 20.95
C ILE A 133 1.24 -8.74 19.66
N GLY A 134 2.41 -8.77 19.03
CA GLY A 134 2.67 -8.09 17.77
C GLY A 134 1.74 -8.56 16.66
N TYR A 135 1.55 -9.87 16.49
CA TYR A 135 0.60 -10.42 15.52
C TYR A 135 -0.83 -9.97 15.83
N LEU A 136 -1.24 -10.04 17.08
CA LEU A 136 -2.56 -9.59 17.50
C LEU A 136 -2.79 -8.10 17.20
N VAL A 137 -1.85 -7.24 17.59
CA VAL A 137 -1.96 -5.78 17.37
C VAL A 137 -1.97 -5.46 15.88
N PHE A 138 -1.12 -6.10 15.09
CA PHE A 138 -1.09 -5.93 13.64
C PHE A 138 -2.42 -6.36 12.99
N GLY A 139 -2.95 -7.53 13.36
CA GLY A 139 -4.25 -8.00 12.89
C GLY A 139 -5.39 -7.07 13.28
N LEU A 140 -5.35 -6.52 14.50
CA LEU A 140 -6.33 -5.53 14.94
C LEU A 140 -6.28 -4.24 14.13
N PHE A 141 -5.13 -3.77 13.67
CA PHE A 141 -5.05 -2.62 12.76
C PHE A 141 -5.85 -2.86 11.48
N TRP A 142 -5.74 -4.05 10.90
CA TRP A 142 -6.50 -4.42 9.71
C TRP A 142 -8.01 -4.49 9.99
N LEU A 143 -8.42 -5.14 11.08
CA LEU A 143 -9.84 -5.26 11.44
C LEU A 143 -10.47 -3.92 11.82
N VAL A 144 -9.78 -3.12 12.63
CA VAL A 144 -10.28 -1.79 13.02
C VAL A 144 -10.37 -0.86 11.82
N SER A 145 -9.47 -1.00 10.84
CA SER A 145 -9.57 -0.21 9.62
C SER A 145 -10.86 -0.48 8.84
N CYS A 146 -11.43 -1.67 8.95
CA CYS A 146 -12.72 -2.00 8.33
C CYS A 146 -13.91 -1.26 8.97
N LEU A 147 -13.74 -0.70 10.16
CA LEU A 147 -14.76 0.14 10.81
C LEU A 147 -14.68 1.61 10.36
N THR A 148 -13.64 1.96 9.64
CA THR A 148 -13.47 3.32 9.11
C THR A 148 -14.07 3.46 7.71
N LYS A 149 -14.21 4.70 7.25
CA LYS A 149 -14.69 4.98 5.88
C LYS A 149 -13.74 4.50 4.79
N GLU A 150 -12.50 4.27 5.14
CA GLU A 150 -11.44 3.87 4.22
C GLU A 150 -10.62 2.74 4.85
N PRO A 151 -10.80 1.47 4.42
CA PRO A 151 -10.04 0.35 4.95
C PRO A 151 -8.55 0.50 4.62
N LEU A 152 -7.69 -0.08 5.44
CA LEU A 152 -6.24 0.06 5.37
C LEU A 152 -5.69 -0.20 3.95
N CYS A 153 -6.16 -1.25 3.27
CA CYS A 153 -5.77 -1.50 1.88
C CYS A 153 -6.07 -0.30 0.97
N ALA A 154 -7.28 0.25 1.04
CA ALA A 154 -7.71 1.35 0.18
C ALA A 154 -6.84 2.61 0.38
N THR A 155 -6.44 2.89 1.62
CA THR A 155 -5.61 4.05 1.96
C THR A 155 -4.30 4.11 1.15
N TYR A 156 -3.68 2.97 0.88
CA TYR A 156 -2.44 2.93 0.10
C TYR A 156 -2.67 2.71 -1.40
N VAL A 157 -3.65 1.86 -1.75
CA VAL A 157 -3.85 1.42 -3.14
C VAL A 157 -4.61 2.45 -3.98
N LYS A 158 -5.43 3.32 -3.38
CA LYS A 158 -6.25 4.31 -4.09
C LYS A 158 -5.47 5.17 -5.08
N TYR A 159 -4.22 5.50 -4.79
CA TYR A 159 -3.40 6.34 -5.66
C TYR A 159 -3.06 5.69 -7.01
N ASN A 160 -3.12 4.35 -7.09
CA ASN A 160 -2.97 3.60 -8.33
C ASN A 160 -4.28 3.53 -9.14
N TYR A 161 -5.41 3.95 -8.54
CA TYR A 161 -6.76 3.87 -9.12
C TYR A 161 -7.45 5.24 -9.23
N GLY A 162 -6.68 6.31 -9.36
CA GLY A 162 -7.21 7.66 -9.53
C GLY A 162 -7.41 8.45 -8.24
N GLY A 163 -6.74 8.07 -7.16
CA GLY A 163 -6.74 8.79 -5.90
C GLY A 163 -8.10 8.74 -5.18
N GLU A 164 -8.57 9.89 -4.70
CA GLU A 164 -9.85 9.98 -3.98
C GLU A 164 -11.07 9.57 -4.83
N ALA A 165 -10.96 9.61 -6.16
CA ALA A 165 -12.03 9.17 -7.05
C ALA A 165 -12.27 7.65 -6.97
N ALA A 166 -11.28 6.87 -6.57
CA ALA A 166 -11.41 5.42 -6.40
C ALA A 166 -12.48 5.04 -5.37
N HIS A 167 -12.72 5.88 -4.35
CA HIS A 167 -13.75 5.66 -3.33
C HIS A 167 -15.18 5.66 -3.89
N LYS A 168 -15.40 6.30 -5.04
CA LYS A 168 -16.71 6.29 -5.72
C LYS A 168 -17.02 4.97 -6.40
N ASN A 169 -16.02 4.10 -6.57
CA ASN A 169 -16.18 2.79 -7.17
C ASN A 169 -16.53 1.76 -6.07
N PRO A 170 -17.78 1.23 -6.06
CA PRO A 170 -18.22 0.29 -5.03
C PRO A 170 -17.45 -1.03 -5.07
N LEU A 171 -17.01 -1.47 -6.24
CA LEU A 171 -16.22 -2.69 -6.38
C LEU A 171 -14.83 -2.50 -5.75
N PHE A 172 -14.16 -1.37 -6.00
CA PHE A 172 -12.90 -1.03 -5.38
C PHE A 172 -12.99 -1.06 -3.85
N MET A 173 -14.00 -0.39 -3.29
CA MET A 173 -14.19 -0.33 -1.85
C MET A 173 -14.49 -1.72 -1.26
N LYS A 174 -15.44 -2.47 -1.85
CA LYS A 174 -15.80 -3.81 -1.38
C LYS A 174 -14.60 -4.76 -1.37
N THR A 175 -13.79 -4.76 -2.43
CA THR A 175 -12.59 -5.60 -2.52
C THR A 175 -11.60 -5.25 -1.41
N ASN A 176 -11.35 -3.95 -1.17
CA ASN A 176 -10.40 -3.52 -0.14
C ASN A 176 -10.90 -3.82 1.28
N TYR A 177 -12.21 -3.76 1.55
CA TYR A 177 -12.77 -4.21 2.82
C TYR A 177 -12.60 -5.72 3.03
N ILE A 178 -12.87 -6.54 2.01
CA ILE A 178 -12.70 -7.99 2.08
C ILE A 178 -11.23 -8.33 2.33
N LEU A 179 -10.30 -7.69 1.61
CA LEU A 179 -8.87 -7.92 1.79
C LEU A 179 -8.40 -7.51 3.20
N ALA A 180 -8.81 -6.35 3.68
CA ALA A 180 -8.45 -5.89 5.01
C ALA A 180 -8.98 -6.84 6.10
N ALA A 181 -10.23 -7.28 5.99
CA ALA A 181 -10.83 -8.25 6.92
C ALA A 181 -10.10 -9.60 6.88
N ALA A 182 -9.79 -10.11 5.68
CA ALA A 182 -9.09 -11.39 5.51
C ALA A 182 -7.69 -11.36 6.15
N TRP A 183 -6.91 -10.31 5.90
CA TRP A 183 -5.62 -10.12 6.53
C TRP A 183 -5.73 -9.98 8.05
N GLY A 184 -6.69 -9.19 8.53
CA GLY A 184 -6.90 -9.02 9.96
C GLY A 184 -7.23 -10.33 10.68
N VAL A 185 -8.12 -11.14 10.09
CA VAL A 185 -8.47 -12.48 10.63
C VAL A 185 -7.25 -13.40 10.62
N LEU A 186 -6.47 -13.40 9.52
CA LEU A 186 -5.29 -14.24 9.39
C LEU A 186 -4.24 -14.00 10.49
N TYR A 187 -4.08 -12.75 10.93
CA TYR A 187 -3.09 -12.40 11.95
C TYR A 187 -3.61 -12.53 13.39
N VAL A 188 -4.94 -12.62 13.59
CA VAL A 188 -5.54 -12.79 14.94
C VAL A 188 -5.76 -14.26 15.27
N LEU A 189 -5.88 -15.16 14.27
CA LEU A 189 -6.05 -16.61 14.48
C LEU A 189 -4.72 -17.33 14.61
#